data_e0f061ea0acd15ad64c334f1f3eed2ae
#
_entry.id   e0f061ea0acd15ad64c334f1f3eed2ae
#
_cell.length_a   1.000
_cell.length_b   1.000
_cell.length_c   1.000
_cell.angle_alpha   90.00
_cell.angle_beta   90.00
_cell.angle_gamma   90.00
#
_symmetry.space_group_name_H-M   'P 1'
#
loop_
_entity.id
_entity.type
_entity.pdbx_description
1 polymer ?
#
loop_
_entity_poly.entity_id
_entity_poly.type
_entity_poly.pdbx_seq_one_letter_code
_entity_poly.pdbx_strand_id
1 'polypeptide(L)'
;MTPIEFAVKTLYWFFLYGFIGWGVEVVYAAIKTHKLVNRGFLCGPICPIYGFGMVGLIYSVSLIPMPDSGSMSAVAIFFIGMILTTAIELVGGWALFKIYHIRWWDYSNMKFNLGGYICPQFSLLWGLGSVLMIKVVHPLLARGSSPMPFNIMLIVDVVLLVLFAVDVAASTAAAIGLNKYLREIDELRAKLRVTSDKLTTVLGTGAMTADTILDEQKLQLALAKLEGRENADVLRAELTIRAAALREKLTSAEHDHLGTRRLLRAFPDMKSLNYADTLAATRAAMLRLRELAAAAKDAARETAANAKEKIKKA
;
A
#
# COMPACT_ATOMS: atom_id res chain seq x y z
N MET A 1 -36.63 11.54 -13.82
CA MET A 1 -35.72 11.32 -12.66
C MET A 1 -35.41 12.68 -12.05
N THR A 2 -35.71 12.89 -10.79
CA THR A 2 -35.37 14.13 -10.08
C THR A 2 -33.85 14.23 -9.88
N PRO A 3 -33.28 15.45 -9.64
CA PRO A 3 -31.86 15.58 -9.31
C PRO A 3 -31.42 14.73 -8.10
N ILE A 4 -32.32 14.57 -7.12
CA ILE A 4 -32.04 13.77 -5.92
C ILE A 4 -31.99 12.28 -6.28
N GLU A 5 -32.93 11.77 -7.05
CA GLU A 5 -32.89 10.38 -7.54
C GLU A 5 -31.65 10.09 -8.38
N PHE A 6 -31.22 11.07 -9.19
CA PHE A 6 -29.97 10.95 -9.94
C PHE A 6 -28.77 10.83 -9.03
N ALA A 7 -28.65 11.70 -8.01
CA ALA A 7 -27.55 11.68 -7.08
C ALA A 7 -27.49 10.36 -6.28
N VAL A 8 -28.63 9.90 -5.75
CA VAL A 8 -28.72 8.64 -5.00
C VAL A 8 -28.32 7.46 -5.87
N LYS A 9 -28.85 7.32 -7.10
CA LYS A 9 -28.46 6.25 -8.00
C LYS A 9 -26.96 6.29 -8.36
N THR A 10 -26.42 7.50 -8.52
CA THR A 10 -25.00 7.69 -8.79
C THR A 10 -24.13 7.21 -7.63
N LEU A 11 -24.48 7.58 -6.40
CA LEU A 11 -23.76 7.14 -5.19
C LEU A 11 -23.89 5.63 -4.98
N TYR A 12 -25.07 5.07 -5.17
CA TYR A 12 -25.27 3.63 -5.10
C TYR A 12 -24.32 2.86 -6.04
N TRP A 13 -24.24 3.26 -7.32
CA TRP A 13 -23.34 2.65 -8.29
C TRP A 13 -21.86 2.88 -7.93
N PHE A 14 -21.53 4.06 -7.45
CA PHE A 14 -20.18 4.37 -6.99
C PHE A 14 -19.74 3.42 -5.86
N PHE A 15 -20.55 3.24 -4.83
CA PHE A 15 -20.21 2.37 -3.71
C PHE A 15 -20.20 0.90 -4.11
N LEU A 16 -21.19 0.45 -4.88
CA LEU A 16 -21.25 -0.93 -5.33
C LEU A 16 -20.02 -1.31 -6.17
N TYR A 17 -19.66 -0.47 -7.14
CA TYR A 17 -18.47 -0.74 -7.96
C TYR A 17 -17.15 -0.46 -7.24
N GLY A 18 -17.13 0.43 -6.30
CA GLY A 18 -15.99 0.61 -5.40
C GLY A 18 -15.73 -0.63 -4.55
N PHE A 19 -16.79 -1.28 -4.06
CA PHE A 19 -16.70 -2.55 -3.33
C PHE A 19 -16.25 -3.71 -4.23
N ILE A 20 -16.85 -3.85 -5.40
CA ILE A 20 -16.45 -4.89 -6.37
C ILE A 20 -14.97 -4.70 -6.77
N GLY A 21 -14.57 -3.46 -7.07
CA GLY A 21 -13.19 -3.14 -7.43
C GLY A 21 -12.19 -3.45 -6.30
N TRP A 22 -12.57 -3.17 -5.06
CA TRP A 22 -11.79 -3.60 -3.89
C TRP A 22 -11.62 -5.12 -3.84
N GLY A 23 -12.69 -5.88 -4.09
CA GLY A 23 -12.65 -7.34 -4.18
C GLY A 23 -11.69 -7.84 -5.25
N VAL A 24 -11.71 -7.23 -6.44
CA VAL A 24 -10.78 -7.53 -7.54
C VAL A 24 -9.33 -7.29 -7.13
N GLU A 25 -9.04 -6.16 -6.46
CA GLU A 25 -7.68 -5.86 -5.96
C GLU A 25 -7.20 -6.86 -4.91
N VAL A 26 -8.07 -7.28 -3.99
CA VAL A 26 -7.74 -8.29 -2.97
C VAL A 26 -7.45 -9.64 -3.62
N VAL A 27 -8.26 -10.07 -4.60
CA VAL A 27 -8.03 -11.32 -5.35
C VAL A 27 -6.72 -11.24 -6.14
N TYR A 28 -6.48 -10.14 -6.85
CA TYR A 28 -5.22 -9.92 -7.57
C TYR A 28 -4.01 -10.02 -6.63
N ALA A 29 -4.07 -9.34 -5.48
CA ALA A 29 -3.01 -9.41 -4.48
C ALA A 29 -2.81 -10.84 -3.94
N ALA A 30 -3.90 -11.56 -3.67
CA ALA A 30 -3.85 -12.93 -3.18
C ALA A 30 -3.17 -13.88 -4.18
N ILE A 31 -3.47 -13.75 -5.47
CA ILE A 31 -2.83 -14.54 -6.54
C ILE A 31 -1.33 -14.20 -6.63
N LYS A 32 -0.97 -12.91 -6.61
CA LYS A 32 0.43 -12.47 -6.77
C LYS A 32 1.30 -12.75 -5.55
N THR A 33 0.76 -12.63 -4.34
CA THR A 33 1.55 -12.67 -3.09
C THR A 33 1.25 -13.89 -2.21
N HIS A 34 0.28 -14.73 -2.60
CA HIS A 34 -0.24 -15.84 -1.79
C HIS A 34 -0.72 -15.43 -0.39
N LYS A 35 -1.16 -14.18 -0.23
CA LYS A 35 -1.65 -13.62 1.03
C LYS A 35 -2.86 -12.73 0.76
N LEU A 36 -3.86 -12.83 1.63
CA LEU A 36 -4.98 -11.89 1.65
C LEU A 36 -4.51 -10.56 2.23
N VAL A 37 -4.47 -9.52 1.41
CA VAL A 37 -4.04 -8.17 1.79
C VAL A 37 -5.09 -7.18 1.31
N ASN A 38 -5.55 -6.30 2.19
CA ASN A 38 -6.35 -5.14 1.77
C ASN A 38 -5.45 -4.18 0.95
N ARG A 39 -5.61 -4.20 -0.38
CA ARG A 39 -4.79 -3.43 -1.32
C ARG A 39 -5.38 -2.05 -1.65
N GLY A 40 -6.50 -1.68 -1.05
CA GLY A 40 -7.08 -0.36 -1.23
C GLY A 40 -6.26 0.75 -0.56
N PHE A 41 -6.33 1.98 -1.11
CA PHE A 41 -5.85 3.19 -0.40
C PHE A 41 -6.62 3.36 0.92
N LEU A 42 -7.92 3.14 0.90
CA LEU A 42 -8.80 3.18 2.05
C LEU A 42 -8.60 1.97 2.97
N CYS A 43 -8.90 2.14 4.25
CA CYS A 43 -8.87 1.04 5.23
C CYS A 43 -10.04 0.08 5.01
N GLY A 44 -11.20 0.58 4.64
CA GLY A 44 -12.40 -0.18 4.36
C GLY A 44 -12.42 -0.82 2.95
N PRO A 45 -13.45 -1.61 2.67
CA PRO A 45 -13.57 -2.41 1.46
C PRO A 45 -14.11 -1.59 0.27
N ILE A 46 -13.54 -0.42 0.00
CA ILE A 46 -13.93 0.44 -1.13
C ILE A 46 -12.67 0.90 -1.86
N CYS A 47 -12.67 0.72 -3.17
CA CYS A 47 -11.65 1.24 -4.07
C CYS A 47 -12.26 2.34 -4.96
N PRO A 48 -12.11 3.64 -4.61
CA PRO A 48 -12.83 4.75 -5.24
C PRO A 48 -12.61 4.86 -6.75
N ILE A 49 -11.41 4.54 -7.23
CA ILE A 49 -11.08 4.64 -8.66
C ILE A 49 -11.99 3.76 -9.53
N TYR A 50 -12.40 2.59 -9.02
CA TYR A 50 -13.35 1.71 -9.71
C TYR A 50 -14.76 2.29 -9.67
N GLY A 51 -15.17 2.90 -8.56
CA GLY A 51 -16.44 3.61 -8.46
C GLY A 51 -16.55 4.75 -9.45
N PHE A 52 -15.55 5.64 -9.50
CA PHE A 52 -15.48 6.73 -10.47
C PHE A 52 -15.42 6.22 -11.91
N GLY A 53 -14.61 5.19 -12.18
CA GLY A 53 -14.48 4.58 -13.48
C GLY A 53 -15.80 4.04 -14.01
N MET A 54 -16.53 3.29 -13.20
CA MET A 54 -17.80 2.68 -13.60
C MET A 54 -18.93 3.70 -13.73
N VAL A 55 -19.05 4.65 -12.80
CA VAL A 55 -20.03 5.74 -12.91
C VAL A 55 -19.79 6.55 -14.19
N GLY A 56 -18.54 6.95 -14.43
CA GLY A 56 -18.17 7.65 -15.64
C GLY A 56 -18.48 6.84 -16.91
N LEU A 57 -18.19 5.54 -16.90
CA LEU A 57 -18.44 4.65 -18.04
C LEU A 57 -19.93 4.47 -18.30
N ILE A 58 -20.74 4.23 -17.27
CA ILE A 58 -22.20 4.08 -17.39
C ILE A 58 -22.81 5.34 -18.02
N TYR A 59 -22.43 6.52 -17.53
CA TYR A 59 -22.96 7.76 -18.07
C TYR A 59 -22.42 8.10 -19.45
N SER A 60 -21.14 7.86 -19.73
CA SER A 60 -20.58 8.06 -21.07
C SER A 60 -21.30 7.21 -22.12
N VAL A 61 -21.60 5.96 -21.80
CA VAL A 61 -22.36 5.07 -22.69
C VAL A 61 -23.82 5.55 -22.84
N SER A 62 -24.43 6.06 -21.76
CA SER A 62 -25.82 6.54 -21.78
C SER A 62 -26.00 7.86 -22.56
N LEU A 63 -24.96 8.69 -22.67
CA LEU A 63 -25.02 9.98 -23.39
C LEU A 63 -24.90 9.82 -24.90
N ILE A 64 -24.40 8.69 -25.38
CA ILE A 64 -24.23 8.47 -26.82
C ILE A 64 -25.54 7.92 -27.39
N PRO A 65 -26.09 8.52 -28.48
CA PRO A 65 -27.29 8.03 -29.12
C PRO A 65 -27.16 6.56 -29.48
N MET A 66 -28.17 5.76 -29.11
CA MET A 66 -28.17 4.34 -29.42
C MET A 66 -28.38 4.15 -30.96
N PRO A 67 -27.61 3.25 -31.58
CA PRO A 67 -27.90 2.80 -32.93
C PRO A 67 -29.31 2.17 -33.02
N ASP A 68 -29.88 2.05 -34.22
CA ASP A 68 -31.17 1.38 -34.43
C ASP A 68 -31.24 -0.04 -33.93
N SER A 69 -30.07 -0.69 -33.71
CA SER A 69 -29.93 -1.99 -33.07
C SER A 69 -30.26 -2.05 -31.57
N GLY A 70 -30.52 -0.89 -30.93
CA GLY A 70 -30.89 -0.80 -29.50
C GLY A 70 -29.76 -1.04 -28.51
N SER A 71 -28.52 -1.28 -28.96
CA SER A 71 -27.37 -1.44 -28.07
C SER A 71 -26.06 -0.97 -28.69
N MET A 72 -25.20 -0.33 -27.89
CA MET A 72 -23.89 0.10 -28.35
C MET A 72 -22.98 -1.09 -28.68
N SER A 73 -22.17 -0.97 -29.73
CA SER A 73 -21.25 -2.03 -30.14
C SER A 73 -20.17 -2.27 -29.08
N ALA A 74 -19.72 -3.51 -28.96
CA ALA A 74 -18.62 -3.86 -28.02
C ALA A 74 -17.32 -3.08 -28.33
N VAL A 75 -17.08 -2.80 -29.63
CA VAL A 75 -15.92 -2.03 -30.08
C VAL A 75 -15.99 -0.58 -29.58
N ALA A 76 -17.15 0.06 -29.66
CA ALA A 76 -17.35 1.41 -29.17
C ALA A 76 -17.16 1.46 -27.65
N ILE A 77 -17.76 0.54 -26.91
CA ILE A 77 -17.59 0.43 -25.44
C ILE A 77 -16.12 0.22 -25.07
N PHE A 78 -15.40 -0.62 -25.82
CA PHE A 78 -13.98 -0.85 -25.61
C PHE A 78 -13.17 0.43 -25.68
N PHE A 79 -13.31 1.21 -26.73
CA PHE A 79 -12.54 2.46 -26.89
C PHE A 79 -12.96 3.55 -25.90
N ILE A 80 -14.26 3.73 -25.67
CA ILE A 80 -14.76 4.67 -24.66
C ILE A 80 -14.22 4.30 -23.28
N GLY A 81 -14.34 3.03 -22.90
CA GLY A 81 -13.87 2.53 -21.62
C GLY A 81 -12.36 2.64 -21.48
N MET A 82 -11.59 2.25 -22.50
CA MET A 82 -10.14 2.37 -22.53
C MET A 82 -9.69 3.81 -22.30
N ILE A 83 -10.24 4.76 -23.04
CA ILE A 83 -9.85 6.19 -22.93
C ILE A 83 -10.25 6.76 -21.56
N LEU A 84 -11.49 6.55 -21.16
CA LEU A 84 -12.03 7.09 -19.91
C LEU A 84 -11.29 6.55 -18.68
N THR A 85 -11.15 5.23 -18.58
CA THR A 85 -10.50 4.61 -17.40
C THR A 85 -9.02 4.92 -17.35
N THR A 86 -8.34 4.99 -18.51
CA THR A 86 -6.93 5.44 -18.59
C THR A 86 -6.78 6.89 -18.14
N ALA A 87 -7.71 7.77 -18.52
CA ALA A 87 -7.71 9.15 -18.06
C ALA A 87 -7.93 9.26 -16.55
N ILE A 88 -8.86 8.48 -15.99
CA ILE A 88 -9.12 8.41 -14.55
C ILE A 88 -7.89 7.86 -13.79
N GLU A 89 -7.24 6.83 -14.32
CA GLU A 89 -6.03 6.27 -13.74
C GLU A 89 -4.87 7.29 -13.75
N LEU A 90 -4.68 8.01 -14.85
CA LEU A 90 -3.68 9.07 -14.97
C LEU A 90 -3.93 10.21 -13.97
N VAL A 91 -5.16 10.75 -13.97
CA VAL A 91 -5.54 11.87 -13.09
C VAL A 91 -5.50 11.45 -11.64
N GLY A 92 -6.02 10.27 -11.30
CA GLY A 92 -6.02 9.72 -9.94
C GLY A 92 -4.60 9.48 -9.43
N GLY A 93 -3.74 8.85 -10.24
CA GLY A 93 -2.34 8.62 -9.89
C GLY A 93 -1.54 9.91 -9.71
N TRP A 94 -1.75 10.88 -10.62
CA TRP A 94 -1.12 12.19 -10.53
C TRP A 94 -1.61 12.98 -9.30
N ALA A 95 -2.91 13.00 -9.03
CA ALA A 95 -3.48 13.70 -7.88
C ALA A 95 -2.98 13.12 -6.55
N LEU A 96 -3.02 11.79 -6.39
CA LEU A 96 -2.51 11.11 -5.21
C LEU A 96 -1.00 11.40 -5.01
N PHE A 97 -0.23 11.41 -6.10
CA PHE A 97 1.19 11.76 -6.03
C PHE A 97 1.42 13.21 -5.60
N LYS A 98 0.63 14.15 -6.12
CA LYS A 98 0.73 15.56 -5.74
C LYS A 98 0.36 15.83 -4.28
N ILE A 99 -0.65 15.10 -3.77
CA ILE A 99 -1.15 15.27 -2.39
C ILE A 99 -0.22 14.60 -1.38
N TYR A 100 0.17 13.35 -1.65
CA TYR A 100 0.88 12.53 -0.67
C TYR A 100 2.37 12.36 -0.95
N HIS A 101 2.90 12.82 -2.10
CA HIS A 101 4.28 12.61 -2.55
C HIS A 101 4.70 11.13 -2.58
N ILE A 102 3.70 10.25 -2.78
CA ILE A 102 3.85 8.79 -2.84
C ILE A 102 3.20 8.30 -4.13
N ARG A 103 3.92 7.45 -4.88
CA ARG A 103 3.34 6.66 -5.97
C ARG A 103 2.81 5.36 -5.41
N TRP A 104 1.51 5.13 -5.54
CA TRP A 104 0.86 3.92 -5.09
C TRP A 104 1.10 2.74 -6.03
N TRP A 105 1.26 3.00 -7.32
CA TRP A 105 1.71 2.07 -8.36
C TRP A 105 2.73 2.76 -9.26
N ASP A 106 3.53 1.97 -9.97
CA ASP A 106 4.55 2.49 -10.86
C ASP A 106 4.77 1.56 -12.06
N TYR A 107 4.40 2.05 -13.22
CA TYR A 107 4.58 1.37 -14.50
C TYR A 107 5.84 1.81 -15.25
N SER A 108 6.79 2.47 -14.60
CA SER A 108 8.03 2.98 -15.23
C SER A 108 8.81 1.89 -15.98
N ASN A 109 8.69 0.63 -15.55
CA ASN A 109 9.34 -0.51 -16.18
C ASN A 109 8.56 -1.08 -17.38
N MET A 110 7.34 -0.56 -17.65
CA MET A 110 6.52 -1.02 -18.76
C MET A 110 6.80 -0.19 -20.02
N LYS A 111 6.78 -0.85 -21.21
CA LYS A 111 6.99 -0.15 -22.49
C LYS A 111 5.87 0.87 -22.73
N PHE A 112 6.24 2.02 -23.29
CA PHE A 112 5.32 3.11 -23.66
C PHE A 112 4.51 3.67 -22.48
N ASN A 113 5.02 3.56 -21.25
CA ASN A 113 4.36 4.19 -20.12
C ASN A 113 4.42 5.72 -20.20
N LEU A 114 3.40 6.39 -19.67
CA LEU A 114 3.37 7.84 -19.54
C LEU A 114 3.67 8.22 -18.08
N GLY A 115 4.91 8.62 -17.85
CA GLY A 115 5.37 9.04 -16.54
C GLY A 115 5.22 7.99 -15.43
N GLY A 116 5.09 6.69 -15.76
CA GLY A 116 4.85 5.60 -14.81
C GLY A 116 3.43 5.52 -14.25
N TYR A 117 2.51 6.42 -14.64
CA TYR A 117 1.13 6.42 -14.17
C TYR A 117 0.24 5.46 -14.94
N ILE A 118 0.41 5.39 -16.27
CA ILE A 118 -0.37 4.55 -17.18
C ILE A 118 0.54 3.86 -18.19
N CYS A 119 0.09 2.74 -18.75
CA CYS A 119 0.75 2.08 -19.86
C CYS A 119 -0.26 1.38 -20.78
N PRO A 120 0.04 1.23 -22.09
CA PRO A 120 -0.89 0.68 -23.08
C PRO A 120 -1.44 -0.71 -22.73
N GLN A 121 -0.62 -1.55 -22.10
CA GLN A 121 -1.00 -2.90 -21.72
C GLN A 121 -2.19 -2.90 -20.74
N PHE A 122 -2.15 -2.06 -19.70
CA PHE A 122 -3.26 -1.93 -18.77
C PHE A 122 -4.42 -1.14 -19.37
N SER A 123 -4.16 -0.13 -20.21
CA SER A 123 -5.24 0.58 -20.93
C SER A 123 -6.09 -0.37 -21.79
N LEU A 124 -5.45 -1.29 -22.52
CA LEU A 124 -6.16 -2.31 -23.30
C LEU A 124 -6.98 -3.25 -22.40
N LEU A 125 -6.40 -3.67 -21.25
CA LEU A 125 -7.09 -4.51 -20.28
C LEU A 125 -8.33 -3.80 -19.71
N TRP A 126 -8.22 -2.51 -19.39
CA TRP A 126 -9.34 -1.68 -18.95
C TRP A 126 -10.43 -1.57 -20.01
N GLY A 127 -10.06 -1.44 -21.31
CA GLY A 127 -11.02 -1.47 -22.42
C GLY A 127 -11.80 -2.79 -22.47
N LEU A 128 -11.13 -3.93 -22.37
CA LEU A 128 -11.77 -5.25 -22.32
C LEU A 128 -12.67 -5.39 -21.09
N GLY A 129 -12.17 -4.96 -19.92
CA GLY A 129 -12.94 -4.95 -18.69
C GLY A 129 -14.21 -4.12 -18.81
N SER A 130 -14.14 -2.96 -19.49
CA SER A 130 -15.29 -2.08 -19.74
C SER A 130 -16.38 -2.77 -20.56
N VAL A 131 -16.02 -3.53 -21.59
CA VAL A 131 -16.99 -4.33 -22.36
C VAL A 131 -17.67 -5.37 -21.49
N LEU A 132 -16.91 -6.12 -20.69
CA LEU A 132 -17.45 -7.11 -19.76
C LEU A 132 -18.41 -6.44 -18.75
N MET A 133 -17.98 -5.33 -18.18
CA MET A 133 -18.77 -4.61 -17.18
C MET A 133 -20.10 -4.09 -17.75
N ILE A 134 -20.08 -3.44 -18.91
CA ILE A 134 -21.29 -2.83 -19.51
C ILE A 134 -22.21 -3.90 -20.13
N LYS A 135 -21.67 -4.93 -20.78
CA LYS A 135 -22.50 -5.93 -21.47
C LYS A 135 -23.01 -7.03 -20.58
N VAL A 136 -22.31 -7.36 -19.48
CA VAL A 136 -22.64 -8.51 -18.65
C VAL A 136 -22.91 -8.10 -17.21
N VAL A 137 -21.92 -7.52 -16.52
CA VAL A 137 -21.99 -7.33 -15.06
C VAL A 137 -23.03 -6.27 -14.69
N HIS A 138 -22.99 -5.10 -15.32
CA HIS A 138 -23.92 -4.01 -15.02
C HIS A 138 -25.38 -4.37 -15.27
N PRO A 139 -25.79 -4.99 -16.37
CA PRO A 139 -27.18 -5.43 -16.57
C PRO A 139 -27.66 -6.45 -15.52
N LEU A 140 -26.81 -7.38 -15.08
CA LEU A 140 -27.13 -8.34 -14.03
C LEU A 140 -27.35 -7.63 -12.70
N LEU A 141 -26.45 -6.74 -12.31
CA LEU A 141 -26.56 -5.96 -11.07
C LEU A 141 -27.76 -5.00 -11.10
N ALA A 142 -28.01 -4.34 -12.23
CA ALA A 142 -29.17 -3.46 -12.41
C ALA A 142 -30.51 -4.19 -12.26
N ARG A 143 -30.61 -5.42 -12.77
CA ARG A 143 -31.80 -6.27 -12.55
C ARG A 143 -31.93 -6.66 -11.08
N GLY A 144 -30.82 -7.04 -10.42
CA GLY A 144 -30.83 -7.40 -8.99
C GLY A 144 -31.18 -6.25 -8.07
N SER A 145 -30.79 -5.02 -8.40
CA SER A 145 -31.09 -3.81 -7.60
C SER A 145 -32.41 -3.14 -7.95
N SER A 146 -33.04 -3.50 -9.07
CA SER A 146 -34.33 -2.91 -9.52
C SER A 146 -35.43 -2.92 -8.48
N PRO A 147 -35.60 -3.98 -7.65
CA PRO A 147 -36.67 -4.02 -6.63
C PRO A 147 -36.36 -3.20 -5.36
N MET A 148 -35.17 -2.58 -5.25
CA MET A 148 -34.78 -1.84 -4.05
C MET A 148 -35.59 -0.54 -3.93
N PRO A 149 -36.35 -0.31 -2.84
CA PRO A 149 -37.08 0.94 -2.61
C PRO A 149 -36.09 2.13 -2.50
N PHE A 150 -36.49 3.27 -3.06
CA PHE A 150 -35.68 4.49 -3.05
C PHE A 150 -35.21 4.90 -1.65
N ASN A 151 -36.09 4.82 -0.65
CA ASN A 151 -35.78 5.19 0.73
C ASN A 151 -34.67 4.30 1.33
N ILE A 152 -34.68 3.01 1.00
CA ILE A 152 -33.63 2.09 1.46
C ILE A 152 -32.29 2.44 0.80
N MET A 153 -32.30 2.69 -0.52
CA MET A 153 -31.10 3.11 -1.26
C MET A 153 -30.52 4.40 -0.66
N LEU A 154 -31.37 5.41 -0.39
CA LEU A 154 -30.95 6.67 0.22
C LEU A 154 -30.31 6.47 1.59
N ILE A 155 -30.94 5.66 2.47
CA ILE A 155 -30.40 5.39 3.82
C ILE A 155 -29.04 4.69 3.71
N VAL A 156 -28.93 3.68 2.87
CA VAL A 156 -27.68 2.95 2.65
C VAL A 156 -26.58 3.89 2.12
N ASP A 157 -26.90 4.72 1.14
CA ASP A 157 -25.93 5.67 0.56
C ASP A 157 -25.47 6.71 1.57
N VAL A 158 -26.37 7.24 2.42
CA VAL A 158 -25.98 8.19 3.46
C VAL A 158 -25.05 7.54 4.49
N VAL A 159 -25.37 6.33 4.93
CA VAL A 159 -24.51 5.58 5.87
C VAL A 159 -23.13 5.31 5.22
N LEU A 160 -23.12 4.82 3.99
CA LEU A 160 -21.87 4.54 3.27
C LEU A 160 -21.07 5.83 3.02
N LEU A 161 -21.71 6.95 2.73
CA LEU A 161 -21.04 8.23 2.54
C LEU A 161 -20.36 8.72 3.82
N VAL A 162 -21.02 8.58 4.97
CA VAL A 162 -20.42 8.94 6.26
C VAL A 162 -19.23 8.04 6.57
N LEU A 163 -19.37 6.72 6.42
CA LEU A 163 -18.28 5.77 6.63
C LEU A 163 -17.11 6.03 5.68
N PHE A 164 -17.39 6.32 4.42
CA PHE A 164 -16.41 6.67 3.40
C PHE A 164 -15.65 7.95 3.76
N ALA A 165 -16.34 8.99 4.22
CA ALA A 165 -15.70 10.25 4.63
C ALA A 165 -14.74 10.03 5.82
N VAL A 166 -15.16 9.25 6.82
CA VAL A 166 -14.32 8.88 7.97
C VAL A 166 -13.10 8.08 7.50
N ASP A 167 -13.30 7.10 6.62
CA ASP A 167 -12.21 6.28 6.10
C ASP A 167 -11.22 7.08 5.24
N VAL A 168 -11.70 7.99 4.39
CA VAL A 168 -10.84 8.92 3.63
C VAL A 168 -9.99 9.76 4.59
N ALA A 169 -10.57 10.29 5.65
CA ALA A 169 -9.83 11.07 6.66
C ALA A 169 -8.77 10.21 7.36
N ALA A 170 -9.12 9.00 7.81
CA ALA A 170 -8.20 8.08 8.47
C ALA A 170 -7.07 7.62 7.54
N SER A 171 -7.39 7.26 6.30
CA SER A 171 -6.42 6.82 5.30
C SER A 171 -5.48 7.94 4.86
N THR A 172 -5.99 9.17 4.77
CA THR A 172 -5.19 10.39 4.54
C THR A 172 -4.22 10.62 5.69
N ALA A 173 -4.70 10.55 6.94
CA ALA A 173 -3.85 10.66 8.11
C ALA A 173 -2.74 9.59 8.13
N ALA A 174 -3.07 8.34 7.75
CA ALA A 174 -2.10 7.27 7.63
C ALA A 174 -1.04 7.53 6.54
N ALA A 175 -1.43 8.08 5.39
CA ALA A 175 -0.50 8.42 4.31
C ALA A 175 0.44 9.58 4.70
N ILE A 176 -0.08 10.60 5.39
CA ILE A 176 0.73 11.69 5.94
C ILE A 176 1.67 11.15 7.04
N GLY A 177 1.15 10.29 7.91
CA GLY A 177 1.92 9.61 8.95
C GLY A 177 3.08 8.79 8.39
N LEU A 178 2.88 8.10 7.26
CA LEU A 178 3.93 7.37 6.57
C LEU A 178 5.07 8.30 6.12
N ASN A 179 4.77 9.45 5.54
CA ASN A 179 5.81 10.41 5.14
C ASN A 179 6.59 10.95 6.34
N LYS A 180 5.91 11.26 7.44
CA LYS A 180 6.55 11.68 8.69
C LYS A 180 7.46 10.57 9.23
N TYR A 181 6.97 9.35 9.25
CA TYR A 181 7.72 8.17 9.67
C TYR A 181 8.99 7.96 8.83
N LEU A 182 8.87 8.05 7.49
CA LEU A 182 10.02 7.91 6.59
C LEU A 182 11.06 9.01 6.83
N ARG A 183 10.62 10.25 7.07
CA ARG A 183 11.53 11.35 7.42
C ARG A 183 12.31 11.06 8.70
N GLU A 184 11.63 10.62 9.75
CA GLU A 184 12.27 10.32 11.03
C GLU A 184 13.28 9.15 10.91
N ILE A 185 12.96 8.12 10.12
CA ILE A 185 13.89 7.03 9.80
C ILE A 185 15.10 7.55 9.01
N ASP A 186 14.89 8.43 8.05
CA ASP A 186 15.95 9.03 7.25
C ASP A 186 16.93 9.82 8.10
N GLU A 187 16.41 10.66 9.00
CA GLU A 187 17.22 11.42 9.97
C GLU A 187 18.01 10.50 10.90
N LEU A 188 17.39 9.44 11.43
CA LEU A 188 18.07 8.46 12.28
C LEU A 188 19.20 7.74 11.53
N ARG A 189 18.93 7.32 10.29
CA ARG A 189 19.93 6.67 9.43
C ARG A 189 21.10 7.61 9.10
N ALA A 190 20.82 8.86 8.77
CA ALA A 190 21.86 9.85 8.51
C ALA A 190 22.76 10.08 9.72
N LYS A 191 22.18 10.25 10.91
CA LYS A 191 22.92 10.38 12.17
C LYS A 191 23.75 9.14 12.49
N LEU A 192 23.19 7.96 12.24
CA LEU A 192 23.87 6.68 12.47
C LEU A 192 25.05 6.49 11.54
N ARG A 193 24.90 6.86 10.25
CA ARG A 193 25.96 6.83 9.26
C ARG A 193 27.11 7.73 9.65
N VAL A 194 26.85 8.99 10.03
CA VAL A 194 27.88 9.94 10.49
C VAL A 194 28.67 9.37 11.68
N THR A 195 27.98 8.73 12.65
CA THR A 195 28.67 8.13 13.81
C THR A 195 29.47 6.90 13.41
N SER A 196 28.95 6.05 12.54
CA SER A 196 29.65 4.88 12.01
C SER A 196 30.88 5.27 11.19
N ASP A 197 30.78 6.31 10.35
CA ASP A 197 31.90 6.81 9.54
C ASP A 197 33.01 7.41 10.42
N LYS A 198 32.64 8.17 11.46
CA LYS A 198 33.59 8.66 12.47
C LYS A 198 34.30 7.51 13.19
N LEU A 199 33.57 6.48 13.60
CA LEU A 199 34.13 5.31 14.25
C LEU A 199 35.11 4.59 13.32
N THR A 200 34.76 4.42 12.04
CA THR A 200 35.60 3.81 11.02
C THR A 200 36.90 4.61 10.79
N THR A 201 36.78 5.95 10.74
CA THR A 201 37.94 6.83 10.54
C THR A 201 38.90 6.79 11.74
N VAL A 202 38.36 6.80 12.97
CA VAL A 202 39.16 6.77 14.20
C VAL A 202 39.82 5.41 14.42
N LEU A 203 39.17 4.32 14.03
CA LEU A 203 39.57 2.96 14.38
C LEU A 203 40.21 2.18 13.23
N GLY A 204 40.17 2.68 11.99
CA GLY A 204 40.71 1.98 10.81
C GLY A 204 40.03 0.64 10.51
N THR A 205 38.80 0.43 11.01
CA THR A 205 37.99 -0.76 10.76
C THR A 205 37.06 -0.55 9.59
N GLY A 206 36.62 -1.62 8.92
CA GLY A 206 35.67 -1.54 7.81
C GLY A 206 34.31 -0.96 8.27
N ALA A 207 33.58 -0.34 7.32
CA ALA A 207 32.25 0.25 7.58
C ALA A 207 31.28 -0.79 8.15
N MET A 208 30.51 -0.40 9.17
CA MET A 208 29.46 -1.25 9.73
C MET A 208 28.31 -1.40 8.72
N THR A 209 27.93 -2.63 8.45
CA THR A 209 26.80 -2.92 7.55
C THR A 209 25.46 -2.69 8.25
N ALA A 210 24.39 -2.46 7.47
CA ALA A 210 23.03 -2.34 8.00
C ALA A 210 22.60 -3.60 8.78
N ASP A 211 23.03 -4.80 8.35
CA ASP A 211 22.77 -6.05 9.05
C ASP A 211 23.43 -6.08 10.45
N THR A 212 24.66 -5.60 10.56
CA THR A 212 25.36 -5.48 11.84
C THR A 212 24.68 -4.49 12.79
N ILE A 213 24.16 -3.38 12.27
CA ILE A 213 23.50 -2.35 13.09
C ILE A 213 22.12 -2.84 13.59
N LEU A 214 21.41 -3.63 12.78
CA LEU A 214 20.08 -4.13 13.12
C LEU A 214 20.11 -5.35 14.05
N ASP A 215 21.18 -6.14 14.00
CA ASP A 215 21.37 -7.33 14.83
C ASP A 215 22.15 -6.95 16.12
N GLU A 216 21.46 -7.04 17.27
CA GLU A 216 22.05 -6.66 18.57
C GLU A 216 23.33 -7.45 18.89
N GLN A 217 23.32 -8.76 18.63
CA GLN A 217 24.48 -9.61 18.94
C GLN A 217 25.67 -9.27 18.03
N LYS A 218 25.42 -9.06 16.75
CA LYS A 218 26.46 -8.66 15.79
C LYS A 218 27.01 -7.27 16.11
N LEU A 219 26.14 -6.34 16.52
CA LEU A 219 26.55 -5.01 16.95
C LEU A 219 27.44 -5.08 18.17
N GLN A 220 27.05 -5.80 19.21
CA GLN A 220 27.85 -5.96 20.44
C GLN A 220 29.19 -6.65 20.15
N LEU A 221 29.19 -7.68 19.30
CA LEU A 221 30.44 -8.35 18.89
C LEU A 221 31.36 -7.42 18.11
N ALA A 222 30.82 -6.61 17.21
CA ALA A 222 31.58 -5.63 16.47
C ALA A 222 32.16 -4.54 17.38
N LEU A 223 31.36 -4.07 18.36
CA LEU A 223 31.78 -3.08 19.34
C LEU A 223 32.82 -3.61 20.32
N ALA A 224 32.72 -4.90 20.73
CA ALA A 224 33.71 -5.54 21.61
C ALA A 224 35.11 -5.57 20.98
N LYS A 225 35.22 -5.73 19.66
CA LYS A 225 36.51 -5.68 18.96
C LYS A 225 37.20 -4.32 19.02
N LEU A 226 36.50 -3.31 19.49
CA LEU A 226 36.96 -1.92 19.56
C LEU A 226 37.34 -1.52 21.00
N GLU A 227 37.30 -2.45 21.94
CA GLU A 227 37.69 -2.18 23.35
C GLU A 227 39.16 -1.79 23.48
N GLY A 228 39.42 -0.81 24.35
CA GLY A 228 40.77 -0.33 24.66
C GLY A 228 41.34 0.74 23.74
N ARG A 229 40.57 1.30 22.80
CA ARG A 229 41.02 2.41 21.92
C ARG A 229 40.52 3.75 22.44
N GLU A 230 41.40 4.74 22.50
CA GLU A 230 41.11 6.09 22.95
C GLU A 230 39.98 6.74 22.12
N ASN A 231 39.02 7.38 22.76
CA ASN A 231 37.80 7.95 22.18
C ASN A 231 36.78 6.97 21.55
N ALA A 232 37.02 5.67 21.63
CA ALA A 232 36.06 4.69 21.09
C ALA A 232 34.80 4.57 21.94
N ASP A 233 34.92 4.72 23.26
CA ASP A 233 33.80 4.46 24.18
C ASP A 233 32.63 5.43 24.01
N VAL A 234 32.91 6.73 23.79
CA VAL A 234 31.87 7.73 23.53
C VAL A 234 31.14 7.44 22.22
N LEU A 235 31.89 7.12 21.14
CA LEU A 235 31.31 6.79 19.83
C LEU A 235 30.53 5.47 19.88
N ARG A 236 31.00 4.49 20.68
CA ARG A 236 30.28 3.23 20.93
C ARG A 236 28.93 3.48 21.60
N ALA A 237 28.92 4.25 22.69
CA ALA A 237 27.69 4.60 23.39
C ALA A 237 26.70 5.31 22.45
N GLU A 238 27.17 6.30 21.70
CA GLU A 238 26.36 7.03 20.74
C GLU A 238 25.78 6.12 19.63
N LEU A 239 26.61 5.21 19.08
CA LEU A 239 26.17 4.26 18.05
C LEU A 239 25.11 3.28 18.60
N THR A 240 25.32 2.76 19.81
CA THR A 240 24.39 1.86 20.46
C THR A 240 23.02 2.51 20.70
N ILE A 241 23.01 3.74 21.22
CA ILE A 241 21.78 4.50 21.48
C ILE A 241 21.04 4.76 20.16
N ARG A 242 21.74 5.20 19.11
CA ARG A 242 21.12 5.48 17.81
C ARG A 242 20.62 4.23 17.09
N ALA A 243 21.35 3.11 17.21
CA ALA A 243 20.92 1.82 16.67
C ALA A 243 19.66 1.31 17.38
N ALA A 244 19.61 1.44 18.72
CA ALA A 244 18.43 1.10 19.51
C ALA A 244 17.22 1.95 19.11
N ALA A 245 17.38 3.27 18.97
CA ALA A 245 16.31 4.17 18.52
C ALA A 245 15.79 3.81 17.12
N LEU A 246 16.69 3.46 16.19
CA LEU A 246 16.28 3.00 14.85
C LEU A 246 15.51 1.68 14.91
N ARG A 247 15.95 0.70 15.70
CA ARG A 247 15.23 -0.57 15.89
C ARG A 247 13.87 -0.35 16.50
N GLU A 248 13.78 0.43 17.57
CA GLU A 248 12.52 0.79 18.23
C GLU A 248 11.56 1.42 17.23
N LYS A 249 12.02 2.37 16.42
CA LYS A 249 11.18 3.01 15.41
C LYS A 249 10.71 2.03 14.33
N LEU A 250 11.56 1.12 13.88
CA LEU A 250 11.19 0.09 12.91
C LEU A 250 10.20 -0.92 13.50
N THR A 251 10.37 -1.32 14.75
CA THR A 251 9.45 -2.26 15.42
C THR A 251 8.12 -1.61 15.77
N SER A 252 8.09 -0.33 16.14
CA SER A 252 6.84 0.39 16.42
C SER A 252 5.90 0.42 15.20
N ALA A 253 6.44 0.54 13.99
CA ALA A 253 5.65 0.47 12.76
C ALA A 253 5.00 -0.89 12.52
N GLU A 254 5.54 -1.98 13.06
CA GLU A 254 4.94 -3.31 12.98
C GLU A 254 3.63 -3.41 13.79
N HIS A 255 3.44 -2.57 14.78
CA HIS A 255 2.24 -2.52 15.62
C HIS A 255 1.17 -1.57 15.07
N ASP A 256 1.52 -0.70 14.11
CA ASP A 256 0.59 0.21 13.44
C ASP A 256 -0.22 -0.53 12.36
N HIS A 257 -1.28 -1.21 12.77
CA HIS A 257 -2.10 -2.03 11.88
C HIS A 257 -2.92 -1.22 10.86
N LEU A 258 -3.31 0.00 11.19
CA LEU A 258 -4.16 0.85 10.35
C LEU A 258 -3.37 1.86 9.51
N GLY A 259 -2.15 2.19 9.92
CA GLY A 259 -1.33 3.20 9.28
C GLY A 259 -0.17 2.64 8.45
N THR A 260 1.06 2.92 8.90
CA THR A 260 2.31 2.64 8.18
C THR A 260 2.46 1.18 7.75
N ARG A 261 2.20 0.23 8.65
CA ARG A 261 2.29 -1.22 8.35
C ARG A 261 1.33 -1.65 7.27
N ARG A 262 0.07 -1.17 7.32
CA ARG A 262 -0.93 -1.47 6.30
C ARG A 262 -0.49 -1.00 4.93
N LEU A 263 -0.09 0.26 4.82
CA LEU A 263 0.33 0.87 3.55
C LEU A 263 1.57 0.18 2.97
N LEU A 264 2.58 -0.10 3.78
CA LEU A 264 3.79 -0.81 3.34
C LEU A 264 3.51 -2.22 2.82
N ARG A 265 2.47 -2.89 3.35
CA ARG A 265 2.05 -4.23 2.89
C ARG A 265 1.13 -4.19 1.68
N ALA A 266 0.19 -3.24 1.66
CA ALA A 266 -0.78 -3.10 0.58
C ALA A 266 -0.12 -2.73 -0.75
N PHE A 267 0.94 -1.94 -0.70
CA PHE A 267 1.59 -1.38 -1.89
C PHE A 267 3.08 -1.70 -1.93
N PRO A 268 3.47 -2.95 -2.24
CA PRO A 268 4.89 -3.35 -2.28
C PRO A 268 5.70 -2.55 -3.31
N ASP A 269 5.07 -2.10 -4.38
CA ASP A 269 5.71 -1.39 -5.49
C ASP A 269 5.62 0.16 -5.34
N MET A 270 5.05 0.67 -4.21
CA MET A 270 4.97 2.13 -4.02
C MET A 270 6.35 2.77 -3.89
N LYS A 271 6.46 4.00 -4.38
CA LYS A 271 7.68 4.81 -4.30
C LYS A 271 7.38 6.14 -3.59
N SER A 272 8.27 6.56 -2.70
CA SER A 272 8.25 7.90 -2.11
C SER A 272 9.08 8.86 -2.98
N LEU A 273 8.60 10.07 -3.20
CA LEU A 273 9.33 11.10 -3.93
C LEU A 273 10.59 11.55 -3.17
N ASN A 274 10.43 11.80 -1.88
CA ASN A 274 11.46 12.44 -1.05
C ASN A 274 12.37 11.42 -0.35
N TYR A 275 11.89 10.16 -0.15
CA TYR A 275 12.52 9.15 0.70
C TYR A 275 12.57 7.78 0.01
N ALA A 276 12.89 7.73 -1.30
CA ALA A 276 12.89 6.48 -2.06
C ALA A 276 13.86 5.44 -1.47
N ASP A 277 15.09 5.84 -1.22
CA ASP A 277 16.14 4.98 -0.66
C ASP A 277 15.82 4.58 0.79
N THR A 278 15.26 5.51 1.57
CA THR A 278 14.85 5.25 2.95
C THR A 278 13.68 4.28 2.99
N LEU A 279 12.71 4.40 2.10
CA LEU A 279 11.60 3.46 1.98
C LEU A 279 12.08 2.05 1.61
N ALA A 280 12.96 1.94 0.63
CA ALA A 280 13.55 0.65 0.23
C ALA A 280 14.33 0.00 1.38
N ALA A 281 15.18 0.78 2.04
CA ALA A 281 15.97 0.31 3.17
C ALA A 281 15.10 -0.02 4.39
N THR A 282 14.03 0.74 4.66
CA THR A 282 13.07 0.44 5.74
C THR A 282 12.37 -0.89 5.50
N ARG A 283 11.96 -1.17 4.26
CA ARG A 283 11.37 -2.49 3.90
C ARG A 283 12.35 -3.63 4.12
N ALA A 284 13.59 -3.48 3.66
CA ALA A 284 14.62 -4.49 3.85
C ALA A 284 14.92 -4.71 5.34
N ALA A 285 15.03 -3.64 6.12
CA ALA A 285 15.25 -3.69 7.56
C ALA A 285 14.09 -4.38 8.31
N MET A 286 12.85 -4.08 7.97
CA MET A 286 11.67 -4.73 8.56
C MET A 286 11.61 -6.22 8.23
N LEU A 287 11.95 -6.61 7.01
CA LEU A 287 12.06 -8.03 6.64
C LEU A 287 13.13 -8.72 7.47
N ARG A 288 14.28 -8.11 7.61
CA ARG A 288 15.39 -8.66 8.40
C ARG A 288 15.04 -8.81 9.87
N LEU A 289 14.39 -7.81 10.47
CA LEU A 289 13.92 -7.88 11.86
C LEU A 289 12.92 -9.03 12.07
N ARG A 290 12.04 -9.28 11.10
CA ARG A 290 11.11 -10.42 11.14
C ARG A 290 11.82 -11.76 11.06
N GLU A 291 12.84 -11.89 10.21
CA GLU A 291 13.65 -13.10 10.12
C GLU A 291 14.37 -13.36 11.44
N LEU A 292 14.99 -12.34 12.03
CA LEU A 292 15.65 -12.44 13.33
C LEU A 292 14.67 -12.83 14.45
N ALA A 293 13.49 -12.22 14.47
CA ALA A 293 12.45 -12.55 15.46
C ALA A 293 11.90 -13.97 15.27
N ALA A 294 11.76 -14.45 14.04
CA ALA A 294 11.35 -15.83 13.75
C ALA A 294 12.41 -16.82 14.20
N ALA A 295 13.68 -16.59 13.87
CA ALA A 295 14.79 -17.44 14.29
C ALA A 295 14.93 -17.51 15.82
N ALA A 296 14.78 -16.38 16.52
CA ALA A 296 14.79 -16.32 17.98
C ALA A 296 13.63 -17.13 18.60
N LYS A 297 12.44 -17.06 17.99
CA LYS A 297 11.28 -17.82 18.44
C LYS A 297 11.45 -19.32 18.25
N ASP A 298 12.05 -19.75 17.15
CA ASP A 298 12.31 -21.15 16.86
C ASP A 298 13.38 -21.72 17.79
N ALA A 299 14.47 -20.98 18.04
CA ALA A 299 15.48 -21.34 19.03
C ALA A 299 14.90 -21.45 20.45
N ALA A 300 14.02 -20.54 20.86
CA ALA A 300 13.35 -20.62 22.16
C ALA A 300 12.40 -21.82 22.25
N ARG A 301 11.72 -22.20 21.17
CA ARG A 301 10.88 -23.41 21.11
C ARG A 301 11.71 -24.70 21.25
N GLU A 302 12.83 -24.74 20.55
CA GLU A 302 13.75 -25.89 20.62
C GLU A 302 14.33 -26.06 22.05
N THR A 303 14.76 -24.96 22.65
CA THR A 303 15.24 -24.95 24.04
C THR A 303 14.18 -25.45 25.03
N ALA A 304 12.92 -24.98 24.86
CA ALA A 304 11.80 -25.40 25.68
C ALA A 304 11.43 -26.87 25.45
N ALA A 305 11.51 -27.39 24.25
CA ALA A 305 11.27 -28.78 23.91
C ALA A 305 12.35 -29.69 24.57
N ASN A 306 13.61 -29.32 24.43
CA ASN A 306 14.74 -30.04 25.03
C ASN A 306 14.68 -30.07 26.60
N ALA A 307 14.23 -28.95 27.21
CA ALA A 307 14.01 -28.88 28.63
C ALA A 307 12.88 -29.83 29.10
N LYS A 308 11.75 -29.87 28.37
CA LYS A 308 10.64 -30.79 28.65
C LYS A 308 11.05 -32.26 28.51
N GLU A 309 11.89 -32.60 27.54
CA GLU A 309 12.35 -33.95 27.32
C GLU A 309 13.30 -34.40 28.47
N LYS A 310 14.17 -33.50 28.95
CA LYS A 310 15.02 -33.76 30.11
C LYS A 310 14.23 -34.02 31.40
N ILE A 311 13.16 -33.24 31.64
CA ILE A 311 12.28 -33.44 32.80
C ILE A 311 11.52 -34.77 32.70
N LYS A 312 11.17 -35.24 31.50
CA LYS A 312 10.44 -36.49 31.28
C LYS A 312 11.34 -37.73 31.46
N LYS A 313 12.65 -37.55 31.31
CA LYS A 313 13.66 -38.63 31.48
C LYS A 313 14.27 -38.70 32.91
N ALA A 314 14.03 -37.71 33.74
CA ALA A 314 14.37 -37.66 35.15
C ALA A 314 13.21 -38.16 36.03
#